data_630a33504c4809141bf985f7a60ac0ea
#
_entry.id   630a33504c4809141bf985f7a60ac0ea
#
_cell.length_a   1.000
_cell.length_b   1.000
_cell.length_c   1.000
_cell.angle_alpha   90.00
_cell.angle_beta   90.00
_cell.angle_gamma   90.00
#
_symmetry.space_group_name_H-M   'P 1'
#
loop_
_entity.id
_entity.type
_entity.pdbx_description
1 polymer ?
#
loop_
_entity_poly.entity_id
_entity_poly.type
_entity_poly.pdbx_seq_one_letter_code
_entity_poly.pdbx_strand_id
1 'polypeptide(L)'
;MATRLSGVVIRASDVKSLSEFWTKVLGEDVVDGANGLALRFVETQGAKQAKNRVHLDLKGGPEQLARLLELGAVRADIGQGDVPWEVLADPEGNEFCLQPPTPTDELDGDPAVGSGAVTASASAEQDDWYGRAVGIGVRWTAVCQDAADPQAQSKFWTAAAGSGWHVVAEGDWGLAMRHAEDVRCPMLVLGPPLADKSGPNRVYLRVTPNPGSHAAVETSRLVIEGARRADGLLLDPEDNEFGIS
;
A
#
# COMPACT_ATOMS: atom_id res chain seq x y z
N MET A 1 -11.22 14.96 -12.34
CA MET A 1 -10.63 13.63 -12.44
C MET A 1 -11.63 12.64 -11.90
N ALA A 2 -11.77 11.50 -12.53
CA ALA A 2 -12.97 10.69 -12.36
C ALA A 2 -12.70 9.30 -11.76
N THR A 3 -11.50 9.03 -11.23
CA THR A 3 -11.15 7.85 -10.43
C THR A 3 -10.52 8.25 -9.10
N ARG A 4 -10.60 7.34 -8.12
CA ARG A 4 -9.86 7.42 -6.85
C ARG A 4 -9.16 6.10 -6.58
N LEU A 5 -8.00 6.14 -5.92
CA LEU A 5 -7.40 4.95 -5.34
C LEU A 5 -8.34 4.41 -4.26
N SER A 6 -8.72 3.14 -4.34
CA SER A 6 -9.77 2.57 -3.50
C SER A 6 -9.34 1.32 -2.75
N GLY A 7 -8.18 0.77 -3.05
CA GLY A 7 -7.70 -0.40 -2.32
C GLY A 7 -6.48 -1.07 -2.91
N VAL A 8 -6.11 -2.13 -2.22
CA VAL A 8 -5.10 -3.10 -2.61
C VAL A 8 -5.78 -4.45 -2.75
N VAL A 9 -5.42 -5.18 -3.78
CA VAL A 9 -5.91 -6.54 -4.03
C VAL A 9 -4.76 -7.53 -3.86
N ILE A 10 -4.98 -8.58 -3.09
CA ILE A 10 -4.06 -9.70 -2.92
C ILE A 10 -4.67 -10.93 -3.59
N ARG A 11 -3.94 -11.53 -4.51
CA ARG A 11 -4.31 -12.82 -5.10
C ARG A 11 -3.91 -13.93 -4.12
N ALA A 12 -4.85 -14.77 -3.75
CA ALA A 12 -4.69 -15.82 -2.74
C ALA A 12 -5.03 -17.19 -3.30
N SER A 13 -4.29 -18.19 -2.88
CA SER A 13 -4.63 -19.60 -3.13
C SER A 13 -5.70 -20.09 -2.16
N ASP A 14 -5.69 -19.58 -0.92
CA ASP A 14 -6.73 -19.74 0.09
C ASP A 14 -7.20 -18.36 0.57
N VAL A 15 -8.19 -17.83 -0.15
CA VAL A 15 -8.79 -16.51 0.14
C VAL A 15 -9.29 -16.40 1.57
N LYS A 16 -9.89 -17.49 2.11
CA LYS A 16 -10.46 -17.48 3.46
C LYS A 16 -9.35 -17.34 4.50
N SER A 17 -8.36 -18.22 4.49
CA SER A 17 -7.27 -18.20 5.46
C SER A 17 -6.46 -16.91 5.40
N LEU A 18 -6.20 -16.40 4.19
CA LEU A 18 -5.43 -15.16 4.05
C LEU A 18 -6.22 -13.92 4.48
N SER A 19 -7.52 -13.86 4.18
CA SER A 19 -8.36 -12.77 4.66
C SER A 19 -8.51 -12.78 6.19
N GLU A 20 -8.64 -13.95 6.81
CA GLU A 20 -8.67 -14.09 8.28
C GLU A 20 -7.37 -13.61 8.94
N PHE A 21 -6.20 -13.92 8.33
CA PHE A 21 -4.92 -13.41 8.80
C PHE A 21 -4.90 -11.88 8.80
N TRP A 22 -5.16 -11.25 7.66
CA TRP A 22 -5.11 -9.81 7.53
C TRP A 22 -6.19 -9.08 8.35
N THR A 23 -7.37 -9.69 8.53
CA THR A 23 -8.42 -9.17 9.43
C THR A 23 -7.95 -9.16 10.89
N LYS A 24 -7.24 -10.20 11.34
CA LYS A 24 -6.66 -10.21 12.69
C LYS A 24 -5.56 -9.17 12.84
N VAL A 25 -4.75 -8.97 11.80
CA VAL A 25 -3.63 -8.02 11.81
C VAL A 25 -4.13 -6.57 11.82
N LEU A 26 -5.01 -6.20 10.90
CA LEU A 26 -5.42 -4.81 10.65
C LEU A 26 -6.79 -4.44 11.25
N GLY A 27 -7.60 -5.44 11.67
CA GLY A 27 -8.98 -5.24 12.04
C GLY A 27 -9.93 -5.21 10.85
N GLU A 28 -11.19 -5.59 11.08
CA GLU A 28 -12.22 -5.71 10.03
C GLU A 28 -12.50 -4.35 9.36
N ASP A 29 -12.67 -3.30 10.15
CA ASP A 29 -12.96 -1.96 9.65
C ASP A 29 -11.87 -1.45 8.68
N VAL A 30 -10.59 -1.70 8.98
CA VAL A 30 -9.46 -1.29 8.13
C VAL A 30 -9.42 -2.12 6.85
N VAL A 31 -9.64 -3.43 6.96
CA VAL A 31 -9.72 -4.32 5.78
C VAL A 31 -10.87 -3.89 4.86
N ASP A 32 -12.00 -3.46 5.41
CA ASP A 32 -13.14 -2.97 4.64
C ASP A 32 -12.99 -1.54 4.10
N GLY A 33 -11.93 -0.84 4.47
CA GLY A 33 -11.56 0.45 3.89
C GLY A 33 -11.90 1.68 4.74
N ALA A 34 -12.05 1.51 6.05
CA ALA A 34 -12.30 2.64 6.97
C ALA A 34 -11.16 3.69 6.98
N ASN A 35 -9.96 3.31 6.52
CA ASN A 35 -8.81 4.19 6.35
C ASN A 35 -8.65 4.72 4.90
N GLY A 36 -9.70 4.70 4.09
CA GLY A 36 -9.68 5.17 2.70
C GLY A 36 -9.26 4.12 1.66
N LEU A 37 -8.50 3.08 2.05
CA LEU A 37 -8.13 1.96 1.17
C LEU A 37 -8.68 0.64 1.72
N ALA A 38 -9.37 -0.12 0.87
CA ALA A 38 -9.81 -1.47 1.21
C ALA A 38 -8.75 -2.51 0.85
N LEU A 39 -8.59 -3.54 1.67
CA LEU A 39 -7.82 -4.73 1.32
C LEU A 39 -8.77 -5.81 0.78
N ARG A 40 -8.54 -6.29 -0.43
CA ARG A 40 -9.38 -7.27 -1.10
C ARG A 40 -8.59 -8.52 -1.44
N PHE A 41 -9.27 -9.66 -1.40
CA PHE A 41 -8.66 -10.95 -1.70
C PHE A 41 -9.40 -11.59 -2.88
N VAL A 42 -8.65 -12.08 -3.86
CA VAL A 42 -9.19 -12.75 -5.04
C VAL A 42 -8.48 -14.08 -5.26
N GLU A 43 -9.23 -15.07 -5.68
CA GLU A 43 -8.67 -16.41 -5.91
C GLU A 43 -7.64 -16.40 -7.06
N THR A 44 -6.57 -17.14 -6.89
CA THR A 44 -5.58 -17.43 -7.93
C THR A 44 -5.09 -18.86 -7.84
N GLN A 45 -4.60 -19.38 -8.96
CA GLN A 45 -3.98 -20.70 -8.99
C GLN A 45 -2.46 -20.57 -8.87
N GLY A 46 -1.88 -21.49 -8.13
CA GLY A 46 -0.42 -21.61 -7.97
C GLY A 46 0.19 -20.75 -6.86
N ALA A 47 1.35 -21.19 -6.43
CA ALA A 47 2.13 -20.51 -5.40
C ALA A 47 2.81 -19.24 -5.95
N LYS A 48 3.14 -18.31 -5.03
CA LYS A 48 3.98 -17.14 -5.34
C LYS A 48 5.35 -17.58 -5.85
N GLN A 49 5.84 -16.96 -6.91
CA GLN A 49 7.09 -17.37 -7.58
C GLN A 49 8.20 -16.31 -7.50
N ALA A 50 7.85 -15.05 -7.27
CA ALA A 50 8.81 -13.94 -7.23
C ALA A 50 8.45 -12.93 -6.14
N LYS A 51 9.40 -12.05 -5.80
CA LYS A 51 9.14 -10.90 -4.92
C LYS A 51 7.99 -10.07 -5.48
N ASN A 52 7.08 -9.67 -4.60
CA ASN A 52 6.00 -8.76 -4.99
C ASN A 52 6.57 -7.37 -5.31
N ARG A 53 6.06 -6.76 -6.38
CA ARG A 53 6.39 -5.36 -6.71
C ARG A 53 5.54 -4.35 -5.93
N VAL A 54 4.47 -4.83 -5.31
CA VAL A 54 3.62 -4.04 -4.41
C VAL A 54 3.58 -4.74 -3.07
N HIS A 55 3.80 -4.01 -1.99
CA HIS A 55 3.71 -4.52 -0.62
C HIS A 55 3.14 -3.47 0.33
N LEU A 56 2.73 -3.92 1.52
CA LEU A 56 2.23 -3.04 2.56
C LEU A 56 3.34 -2.72 3.56
N ASP A 57 3.37 -1.47 4.01
CA ASP A 57 4.15 -1.06 5.16
C ASP A 57 3.24 -0.87 6.36
N LEU A 58 3.55 -1.61 7.41
CA LEU A 58 2.91 -1.50 8.71
C LEU A 58 3.86 -0.79 9.68
N LYS A 59 3.31 -0.20 10.72
CA LYS A 59 4.08 0.36 11.83
C LYS A 59 3.70 -0.35 13.12
N GLY A 60 4.71 -0.77 13.90
CA GLY A 60 4.51 -1.48 15.15
C GLY A 60 5.84 -1.83 15.83
N GLY A 61 5.79 -2.11 17.11
CA GLY A 61 6.95 -2.45 17.94
C GLY A 61 7.18 -3.97 18.10
N PRO A 62 8.08 -4.35 19.04
CA PRO A 62 8.41 -5.77 19.27
C PRO A 62 7.22 -6.63 19.68
N GLU A 63 6.21 -6.07 20.35
CA GLU A 63 5.00 -6.78 20.73
C GLU A 63 4.17 -7.14 19.49
N GLN A 64 4.01 -6.20 18.57
CA GLN A 64 3.29 -6.42 17.31
C GLN A 64 4.02 -7.43 16.43
N LEU A 65 5.36 -7.38 16.40
CA LEU A 65 6.16 -8.38 15.71
C LEU A 65 5.92 -9.80 16.27
N ALA A 66 5.93 -9.95 17.59
CA ALA A 66 5.66 -11.25 18.22
C ALA A 66 4.27 -11.79 17.83
N ARG A 67 3.25 -10.93 17.87
CA ARG A 67 1.88 -11.29 17.47
C ARG A 67 1.76 -11.65 15.98
N LEU A 68 2.45 -10.93 15.10
CA LEU A 68 2.50 -11.27 13.66
C LEU A 68 3.06 -12.67 13.44
N LEU A 69 4.17 -13.01 14.12
CA LEU A 69 4.78 -14.33 14.03
C LEU A 69 3.86 -15.42 14.59
N GLU A 70 3.18 -15.18 15.71
CA GLU A 70 2.18 -16.10 16.28
C GLU A 70 0.98 -16.33 15.35
N LEU A 71 0.59 -15.34 14.55
CA LEU A 71 -0.48 -15.44 13.56
C LEU A 71 -0.04 -16.19 12.28
N GLY A 72 1.23 -16.49 12.12
CA GLY A 72 1.76 -17.25 10.99
C GLY A 72 2.56 -16.43 9.98
N ALA A 73 2.87 -15.16 10.25
CA ALA A 73 3.86 -14.43 9.48
C ALA A 73 5.26 -15.04 9.70
N VAL A 74 6.11 -14.94 8.70
CA VAL A 74 7.51 -15.38 8.80
C VAL A 74 8.44 -14.25 8.38
N ARG A 75 9.68 -14.24 8.92
CA ARG A 75 10.72 -13.33 8.42
C ARG A 75 11.11 -13.71 7.01
N ALA A 76 11.27 -12.71 6.16
CA ALA A 76 11.64 -12.89 4.76
C ALA A 76 12.95 -12.13 4.46
N ASP A 77 13.81 -12.76 3.69
CA ASP A 77 14.99 -12.13 3.09
C ASP A 77 14.69 -11.87 1.61
N ILE A 78 14.65 -10.61 1.22
CA ILE A 78 14.40 -10.19 -0.16
C ILE A 78 15.62 -9.51 -0.78
N GLY A 79 16.79 -9.65 -0.15
CA GLY A 79 18.04 -9.07 -0.65
C GLY A 79 18.23 -7.58 -0.36
N GLN A 80 17.48 -7.01 0.59
CA GLN A 80 17.62 -5.59 0.99
C GLN A 80 18.86 -5.32 1.87
N GLY A 81 19.53 -6.37 2.39
CA GLY A 81 20.60 -6.21 3.37
C GLY A 81 20.10 -5.75 4.74
N ASP A 82 20.95 -5.07 5.49
CA ASP A 82 20.59 -4.54 6.81
C ASP A 82 19.70 -3.31 6.67
N VAL A 83 18.46 -3.43 7.12
CA VAL A 83 17.47 -2.35 7.13
C VAL A 83 16.93 -2.15 8.55
N PRO A 84 16.48 -0.93 8.93
CA PRO A 84 15.99 -0.66 10.27
C PRO A 84 14.57 -1.16 10.56
N TRP A 85 13.97 -1.93 9.67
CA TRP A 85 12.64 -2.52 9.81
C TRP A 85 12.69 -4.03 9.63
N GLU A 86 11.62 -4.72 10.04
CA GLU A 86 11.45 -6.15 9.78
C GLU A 86 10.79 -6.38 8.42
N VAL A 87 11.39 -7.24 7.61
CA VAL A 87 10.74 -7.76 6.39
C VAL A 87 10.09 -9.08 6.72
N LEU A 88 8.79 -9.16 6.51
CA LEU A 88 7.96 -10.30 6.83
C LEU A 88 7.22 -10.79 5.59
N ALA A 89 6.74 -12.02 5.64
CA ALA A 89 5.81 -12.57 4.66
C ALA A 89 4.57 -13.09 5.37
N ASP A 90 3.41 -12.90 4.74
CA ASP A 90 2.15 -13.47 5.18
C ASP A 90 2.12 -15.01 4.95
N PRO A 91 1.08 -15.74 5.39
CA PRO A 91 1.01 -17.19 5.24
C PRO A 91 1.10 -17.71 3.80
N GLU A 92 0.86 -16.86 2.79
CA GLU A 92 1.05 -17.21 1.38
C GLU A 92 2.34 -16.65 0.76
N GLY A 93 3.23 -16.10 1.60
CA GLY A 93 4.54 -15.61 1.18
C GLY A 93 4.51 -14.19 0.58
N ASN A 94 3.42 -13.42 0.73
CA ASN A 94 3.42 -12.03 0.29
C ASN A 94 4.19 -11.17 1.28
N GLU A 95 5.23 -10.48 0.79
CA GLU A 95 6.08 -9.63 1.61
C GLU A 95 5.33 -8.40 2.09
N PHE A 96 5.65 -7.98 3.32
CA PHE A 96 5.27 -6.72 3.91
C PHE A 96 6.33 -6.26 4.91
N CYS A 97 6.40 -4.97 5.20
CA CYS A 97 7.36 -4.43 6.15
C CYS A 97 6.67 -4.07 7.48
N LEU A 98 7.36 -4.28 8.58
CA LEU A 98 7.00 -3.74 9.89
C LEU A 98 8.04 -2.69 10.28
N GLN A 99 7.69 -1.43 10.11
CA GLN A 99 8.48 -0.26 10.49
C GLN A 99 8.45 -0.07 12.02
N PRO A 100 9.56 0.25 12.68
CA PRO A 100 9.55 0.58 14.09
C PRO A 100 8.77 1.87 14.34
N PRO A 101 8.16 2.04 15.53
CA PRO A 101 7.62 3.33 15.93
C PRO A 101 8.73 4.37 15.99
N THR A 102 8.44 5.60 15.60
CA THR A 102 9.36 6.73 15.76
C THR A 102 9.00 7.52 17.02
N PRO A 103 9.95 8.25 17.65
CA PRO A 103 9.65 9.06 18.83
C PRO A 103 8.52 10.08 18.63
N THR A 104 8.33 10.55 17.40
CA THR A 104 7.24 11.45 17.03
C THR A 104 5.87 10.75 16.99
N ASP A 105 5.82 9.44 16.84
CA ASP A 105 4.56 8.68 16.87
C ASP A 105 3.95 8.64 18.28
N GLU A 106 4.75 8.84 19.32
CA GLU A 106 4.30 8.90 20.71
C GLU A 106 3.77 10.28 21.11
N LEU A 107 4.12 11.34 20.35
CA LEU A 107 3.82 12.71 20.68
C LEU A 107 2.73 13.36 19.81
N ASP A 108 2.59 12.97 18.54
CA ASP A 108 1.76 13.71 17.57
C ASP A 108 0.99 12.85 16.55
N GLY A 109 0.81 11.58 16.70
CA GLY A 109 -0.02 10.80 15.74
C GLY A 109 0.35 10.94 14.25
N ASP A 110 1.43 11.63 13.88
CA ASP A 110 1.81 11.87 12.49
C ASP A 110 2.88 10.86 12.03
N PRO A 111 2.65 10.10 10.94
CA PRO A 111 3.66 9.20 10.39
C PRO A 111 4.79 10.04 9.78
N ALA A 112 5.87 10.22 10.52
CA ALA A 112 7.05 10.90 10.01
C ALA A 112 7.66 10.12 8.85
N VAL A 113 7.64 10.70 7.69
CA VAL A 113 8.61 10.45 6.62
C VAL A 113 9.97 10.84 7.15
N GLY A 114 10.97 10.00 6.98
CA GLY A 114 12.31 10.17 7.53
C GLY A 114 12.88 11.57 7.38
N SER A 115 13.42 12.06 8.46
CA SER A 115 14.27 13.25 8.71
C SER A 115 14.21 14.38 7.68
N GLY A 116 13.16 15.17 7.76
CA GLY A 116 13.08 16.49 7.14
C GLY A 116 11.96 17.25 7.83
N ALA A 117 12.30 18.04 8.86
CA ALA A 117 11.34 18.76 9.68
C ALA A 117 10.41 19.63 8.85
N VAL A 118 9.13 19.27 8.81
CA VAL A 118 8.05 20.20 8.46
C VAL A 118 7.09 20.25 9.64
N THR A 119 7.19 21.32 10.40
CA THR A 119 6.25 21.66 11.46
C THR A 119 4.94 22.12 10.84
N ALA A 120 3.90 21.29 10.93
CA ALA A 120 2.53 21.71 10.70
C ALA A 120 1.70 21.36 11.94
N SER A 121 1.13 22.35 12.57
CA SER A 121 0.23 22.22 13.73
C SER A 121 -1.07 21.53 13.28
N ALA A 122 -1.28 20.30 13.69
CA ALA A 122 -2.56 19.62 13.56
C ALA A 122 -3.39 19.81 14.84
N SER A 123 -4.69 20.01 14.68
CA SER A 123 -5.65 20.19 15.77
C SER A 123 -5.96 18.87 16.49
N ALA A 124 -6.23 18.94 17.79
CA ALA A 124 -6.44 17.81 18.70
C ALA A 124 -7.56 16.79 18.31
N GLU A 125 -8.39 17.10 17.33
CA GLU A 125 -9.41 16.17 16.82
C GLU A 125 -8.88 15.16 15.78
N GLN A 126 -7.65 15.35 15.29
CA GLN A 126 -6.97 14.41 14.36
C GLN A 126 -6.29 13.25 15.09
N ASP A 127 -6.03 13.39 16.39
CA ASP A 127 -5.26 12.41 17.21
C ASP A 127 -6.05 11.12 17.49
N ASP A 128 -7.39 11.16 17.50
CA ASP A 128 -8.23 10.00 17.87
C ASP A 128 -8.22 8.87 16.85
N TRP A 129 -7.84 9.13 15.60
CA TRP A 129 -7.87 8.11 14.56
C TRP A 129 -6.56 7.32 14.44
N TYR A 130 -5.42 7.99 14.62
CA TYR A 130 -4.12 7.33 14.67
C TYR A 130 -3.90 6.56 15.98
N GLY A 131 -4.66 6.89 17.04
CA GLY A 131 -4.58 6.25 18.36
C GLY A 131 -5.34 4.95 18.52
N ARG A 132 -6.26 4.60 17.62
CA ARG A 132 -7.00 3.34 17.73
C ARG A 132 -6.19 2.20 17.12
N ALA A 133 -5.45 1.50 17.95
CA ALA A 133 -4.91 0.18 17.63
C ALA A 133 -6.10 -0.76 17.35
N VAL A 134 -6.30 -1.12 16.10
CA VAL A 134 -7.27 -2.13 15.64
C VAL A 134 -6.50 -3.40 15.35
N GLY A 135 -7.12 -4.54 15.45
CA GLY A 135 -6.45 -5.83 15.28
C GLY A 135 -5.39 -6.06 16.36
N ILE A 136 -4.16 -6.36 15.95
CA ILE A 136 -3.04 -6.60 16.88
C ILE A 136 -2.30 -5.32 17.32
N GLY A 137 -2.80 -4.14 16.96
CA GLY A 137 -2.21 -2.86 17.32
C GLY A 137 -1.12 -2.35 16.36
N VAL A 138 -1.10 -2.82 15.11
CA VAL A 138 -0.31 -2.23 14.02
C VAL A 138 -1.11 -1.14 13.31
N ARG A 139 -0.40 -0.24 12.61
CA ARG A 139 -0.99 0.73 11.68
C ARG A 139 -0.53 0.43 10.27
N TRP A 140 -1.45 0.47 9.31
CA TRP A 140 -1.12 0.44 7.89
C TRP A 140 -0.76 1.84 7.41
N THR A 141 0.53 2.09 7.17
CA THR A 141 1.05 3.44 6.91
C THR A 141 1.30 3.73 5.45
N ALA A 142 1.66 2.70 4.66
CA ALA A 142 1.89 2.89 3.24
C ALA A 142 1.58 1.63 2.41
N VAL A 143 1.39 1.85 1.13
CA VAL A 143 1.51 0.86 0.06
C VAL A 143 2.75 1.24 -0.74
N CYS A 144 3.72 0.34 -0.79
CA CYS A 144 4.94 0.54 -1.55
C CYS A 144 4.83 -0.16 -2.90
N GLN A 145 5.21 0.53 -3.97
CA GLN A 145 5.28 -0.03 -5.32
C GLN A 145 6.68 0.18 -5.89
N ASP A 146 7.27 -0.90 -6.41
CA ASP A 146 8.51 -0.84 -7.16
C ASP A 146 8.33 0.02 -8.41
N ALA A 147 9.18 1.04 -8.58
CA ALA A 147 9.19 1.98 -9.69
C ALA A 147 10.63 2.30 -10.11
N ALA A 148 10.99 2.03 -11.35
CA ALA A 148 12.28 2.37 -11.90
C ALA A 148 12.40 3.87 -12.17
N ASP A 149 11.29 4.54 -12.51
CA ASP A 149 11.16 5.99 -12.59
C ASP A 149 10.02 6.46 -11.66
N PRO A 150 10.31 6.68 -10.35
CA PRO A 150 9.30 7.13 -9.40
C PRO A 150 8.61 8.44 -9.80
N GLN A 151 9.32 9.35 -10.48
CA GLN A 151 8.75 10.63 -10.93
C GLN A 151 7.72 10.44 -12.05
N ALA A 152 7.99 9.59 -13.03
CA ALA A 152 7.03 9.25 -14.08
C ALA A 152 5.82 8.51 -13.48
N GLN A 153 6.06 7.56 -12.58
CA GLN A 153 5.01 6.82 -11.89
C GLN A 153 4.13 7.72 -11.02
N SER A 154 4.71 8.72 -10.32
CA SER A 154 3.92 9.64 -9.51
C SER A 154 2.94 10.48 -10.34
N LYS A 155 3.35 10.90 -11.53
CA LYS A 155 2.48 11.62 -12.48
C LYS A 155 1.32 10.73 -12.93
N PHE A 156 1.61 9.49 -13.29
CA PHE A 156 0.59 8.51 -13.65
C PHE A 156 -0.39 8.28 -12.50
N TRP A 157 0.12 8.01 -11.28
CA TRP A 157 -0.73 7.75 -10.12
C TRP A 157 -1.50 8.97 -9.66
N THR A 158 -1.00 10.20 -9.82
CA THR A 158 -1.80 11.41 -9.61
C THR A 158 -3.00 11.45 -10.55
N ALA A 159 -2.83 11.04 -11.80
CA ALA A 159 -3.94 10.94 -12.76
C ALA A 159 -4.88 9.77 -12.47
N ALA A 160 -4.39 8.64 -12.00
CA ALA A 160 -5.15 7.42 -11.75
C ALA A 160 -5.82 7.39 -10.37
N ALA A 161 -5.12 7.82 -9.33
CA ALA A 161 -5.59 7.80 -7.94
C ALA A 161 -6.50 8.98 -7.58
N GLY A 162 -6.49 10.04 -8.39
CA GLY A 162 -7.28 11.25 -8.18
C GLY A 162 -6.46 12.46 -7.77
N SER A 163 -7.03 13.66 -7.93
CA SER A 163 -6.34 14.96 -7.75
C SER A 163 -5.93 15.29 -6.32
N GLY A 164 -6.41 14.52 -5.34
CA GLY A 164 -6.00 14.69 -3.95
C GLY A 164 -4.60 14.17 -3.66
N TRP A 165 -4.03 13.33 -4.51
CA TRP A 165 -2.71 12.75 -4.31
C TRP A 165 -1.60 13.68 -4.79
N HIS A 166 -0.62 13.94 -3.93
CA HIS A 166 0.53 14.78 -4.22
C HIS A 166 1.79 14.23 -3.54
N VAL A 167 2.95 14.54 -4.10
CA VAL A 167 4.24 14.15 -3.52
C VAL A 167 4.49 14.97 -2.26
N VAL A 168 4.82 14.31 -1.16
CA VAL A 168 5.12 14.91 0.15
C VAL A 168 6.57 14.76 0.56
N ALA A 169 7.28 13.78 0.00
CA ALA A 169 8.69 13.55 0.25
C ALA A 169 9.35 12.86 -0.95
N GLU A 170 10.64 13.10 -1.15
CA GLU A 170 11.47 12.43 -2.15
C GLU A 170 12.92 12.33 -1.68
N GLY A 171 13.66 11.34 -2.20
CA GLY A 171 15.04 11.07 -1.89
C GLY A 171 15.60 9.92 -2.73
N ASP A 172 16.80 9.45 -2.40
CA ASP A 172 17.44 8.32 -3.10
C ASP A 172 16.64 7.01 -2.99
N TRP A 173 15.73 6.91 -1.99
CA TRP A 173 14.83 5.79 -1.78
C TRP A 173 13.59 5.82 -2.68
N GLY A 174 13.35 6.90 -3.42
CA GLY A 174 12.15 7.13 -4.22
C GLY A 174 11.35 8.34 -3.76
N LEU A 175 10.03 8.24 -3.78
CA LEU A 175 9.14 9.29 -3.32
C LEU A 175 7.90 8.74 -2.60
N ALA A 176 7.29 9.58 -1.76
CA ALA A 176 6.03 9.29 -1.10
C ALA A 176 4.94 10.27 -1.57
N MET A 177 3.76 9.74 -1.83
CA MET A 177 2.55 10.48 -2.14
C MET A 177 1.53 10.33 -1.03
N ARG A 178 0.81 11.40 -0.72
CA ARG A 178 -0.27 11.43 0.27
C ARG A 178 -1.53 12.03 -0.32
N HIS A 179 -2.68 11.60 0.19
CA HIS A 179 -3.96 12.25 -0.12
C HIS A 179 -4.14 13.51 0.74
N ALA A 180 -4.42 14.65 0.10
CA ALA A 180 -4.46 15.97 0.77
C ALA A 180 -5.60 16.10 1.81
N GLU A 181 -6.73 15.45 1.54
CA GLU A 181 -7.94 15.58 2.36
C GLU A 181 -8.16 14.38 3.29
N ASP A 182 -7.62 13.21 2.96
CA ASP A 182 -7.75 12.00 3.77
C ASP A 182 -6.38 11.56 4.30
N VAL A 183 -5.98 12.15 5.40
CA VAL A 183 -4.72 11.86 6.10
C VAL A 183 -4.69 10.45 6.71
N ARG A 184 -5.85 9.79 6.85
CA ARG A 184 -5.93 8.40 7.34
C ARG A 184 -5.57 7.39 6.25
N CYS A 185 -5.68 7.80 4.99
CA CYS A 185 -5.32 6.96 3.86
C CYS A 185 -3.82 6.66 3.90
N PRO A 186 -3.42 5.37 3.81
CA PRO A 186 -2.03 5.00 3.67
C PRO A 186 -1.36 5.74 2.52
N MET A 187 -0.10 6.11 2.67
CA MET A 187 0.68 6.72 1.61
C MET A 187 0.90 5.75 0.45
N LEU A 188 1.11 6.26 -0.74
CA LEU A 188 1.67 5.52 -1.86
C LEU A 188 3.16 5.87 -1.97
N VAL A 189 4.01 4.88 -1.73
CA VAL A 189 5.46 5.02 -1.83
C VAL A 189 5.93 4.36 -3.12
N LEU A 190 6.71 5.08 -3.91
CA LEU A 190 7.27 4.63 -5.19
C LEU A 190 8.78 4.60 -5.06
N GLY A 191 9.38 3.43 -5.13
CA GLY A 191 10.82 3.26 -4.91
C GLY A 191 11.47 2.31 -5.91
N PRO A 192 12.82 2.35 -6.02
CA PRO A 192 13.54 1.54 -6.99
C PRO A 192 13.29 0.04 -6.77
N PRO A 193 13.11 -0.73 -7.86
CA PRO A 193 12.90 -2.17 -7.76
C PRO A 193 14.17 -2.89 -7.29
N LEU A 194 14.02 -3.92 -6.46
CA LEU A 194 15.12 -4.82 -6.09
C LEU A 194 15.38 -5.89 -7.18
N ALA A 195 14.39 -6.13 -8.05
CA ALA A 195 14.49 -7.10 -9.14
C ALA A 195 13.56 -6.71 -10.29
N ASP A 196 13.87 -7.21 -11.48
CA ASP A 196 13.02 -7.08 -12.65
C ASP A 196 11.68 -7.79 -12.42
N LYS A 197 10.62 -7.25 -13.04
CA LYS A 197 9.30 -7.88 -13.00
C LYS A 197 9.34 -9.25 -13.69
N SER A 198 8.91 -10.28 -12.97
CA SER A 198 8.76 -11.62 -13.49
C SER A 198 7.34 -12.15 -13.24
N GLY A 199 6.55 -12.22 -14.28
CA GLY A 199 5.17 -12.70 -14.19
C GLY A 199 4.16 -11.70 -13.61
N PRO A 200 2.89 -12.12 -13.43
CA PRO A 200 1.84 -11.29 -12.89
C PRO A 200 2.04 -10.95 -11.42
N ASN A 201 1.75 -9.70 -11.03
CA ASN A 201 1.81 -9.29 -9.62
C ASN A 201 0.77 -10.03 -8.78
N ARG A 202 1.16 -10.54 -7.62
CA ARG A 202 0.24 -11.11 -6.62
C ARG A 202 -0.51 -10.03 -5.85
N VAL A 203 0.14 -8.90 -5.63
CA VAL A 203 -0.43 -7.72 -4.97
C VAL A 203 -0.49 -6.59 -5.97
N TYR A 204 -1.64 -5.91 -6.07
CA TYR A 204 -1.82 -4.81 -7.01
C TYR A 204 -2.82 -3.77 -6.51
N LEU A 205 -2.70 -2.55 -7.01
CA LEU A 205 -3.56 -1.43 -6.66
C LEU A 205 -4.91 -1.51 -7.39
N ARG A 206 -5.93 -0.89 -6.80
CA ARG A 206 -7.26 -0.77 -7.39
C ARG A 206 -7.75 0.67 -7.35
N VAL A 207 -8.28 1.12 -8.47
CA VAL A 207 -9.00 2.40 -8.56
C VAL A 207 -10.49 2.17 -8.81
N THR A 208 -11.30 3.12 -8.35
CA THR A 208 -12.75 3.10 -8.55
C THR A 208 -13.18 4.41 -9.23
N PRO A 209 -14.04 4.36 -10.25
CA PRO A 209 -14.64 5.56 -10.81
C PRO A 209 -15.38 6.38 -9.75
N ASN A 210 -15.27 7.69 -9.83
CA ASN A 210 -16.04 8.57 -8.96
C ASN A 210 -17.53 8.53 -9.35
N PRO A 211 -18.45 8.88 -8.42
CA PRO A 211 -19.88 8.93 -8.71
C PRO A 211 -20.18 9.71 -10.00
N GLY A 212 -20.96 9.10 -10.88
CA GLY A 212 -21.31 9.67 -12.20
C GLY A 212 -20.34 9.32 -13.34
N SER A 213 -19.26 8.61 -13.07
CA SER A 213 -18.38 8.07 -14.11
C SER A 213 -18.49 6.53 -14.20
N HIS A 214 -18.02 5.97 -15.31
CA HIS A 214 -18.09 4.54 -15.59
C HIS A 214 -16.70 3.96 -15.87
N ALA A 215 -16.45 2.73 -15.41
CA ALA A 215 -15.17 2.05 -15.57
C ALA A 215 -14.65 2.03 -17.02
N ALA A 216 -15.53 1.84 -18.03
CA ALA A 216 -15.12 1.84 -19.43
C ALA A 216 -14.60 3.21 -19.92
N VAL A 217 -15.22 4.30 -19.46
CA VAL A 217 -14.80 5.69 -19.79
C VAL A 217 -13.46 5.97 -19.14
N GLU A 218 -13.35 5.66 -17.85
CA GLU A 218 -12.12 5.88 -17.10
C GLU A 218 -10.97 5.01 -17.57
N THR A 219 -11.23 3.76 -17.96
CA THR A 219 -10.23 2.92 -18.63
C THR A 219 -9.67 3.59 -19.88
N SER A 220 -10.55 4.18 -20.71
CA SER A 220 -10.10 4.87 -21.93
C SER A 220 -9.27 6.10 -21.61
N ARG A 221 -9.64 6.86 -20.58
CA ARG A 221 -8.86 8.00 -20.08
C ARG A 221 -7.50 7.55 -19.56
N LEU A 222 -7.44 6.50 -18.72
CA LEU A 222 -6.19 6.00 -18.15
C LEU A 222 -5.24 5.46 -19.24
N VAL A 223 -5.76 4.90 -20.32
CA VAL A 223 -4.95 4.50 -21.48
C VAL A 223 -4.30 5.72 -22.15
N ILE A 224 -4.99 6.86 -22.22
CA ILE A 224 -4.41 8.13 -22.72
C ILE A 224 -3.30 8.62 -21.78
N GLU A 225 -3.45 8.41 -20.46
CA GLU A 225 -2.44 8.75 -19.45
C GLU A 225 -1.27 7.76 -19.38
N GLY A 226 -1.25 6.72 -20.22
CA GLY A 226 -0.14 5.77 -20.32
C GLY A 226 -0.42 4.36 -19.82
N ALA A 227 -1.62 4.05 -19.35
CA ALA A 227 -1.98 2.68 -19.01
C ALA A 227 -2.12 1.79 -20.26
N ARG A 228 -1.91 0.48 -20.08
CA ARG A 228 -2.17 -0.53 -21.11
C ARG A 228 -3.19 -1.55 -20.62
N ARG A 229 -3.96 -2.14 -21.52
CA ARG A 229 -4.93 -3.18 -21.20
C ARG A 229 -4.25 -4.56 -21.15
N ALA A 230 -4.55 -5.37 -20.15
CA ALA A 230 -4.06 -6.75 -20.03
C ALA A 230 -5.06 -7.60 -19.22
N ASP A 231 -5.55 -8.67 -19.82
CA ASP A 231 -6.32 -9.77 -19.17
C ASP A 231 -7.33 -9.34 -18.08
N GLY A 232 -8.16 -8.34 -18.39
CA GLY A 232 -9.19 -7.85 -17.46
C GLY A 232 -8.69 -6.82 -16.43
N LEU A 233 -7.39 -6.53 -16.43
CA LEU A 233 -6.75 -5.48 -15.65
C LEU A 233 -6.19 -4.38 -16.55
N LEU A 234 -5.57 -3.38 -15.95
CA LEU A 234 -4.72 -2.41 -16.60
C LEU A 234 -3.28 -2.60 -16.12
N LEU A 235 -2.32 -2.17 -16.92
CA LEU A 235 -0.92 -2.04 -16.57
C LEU A 235 -0.59 -0.57 -16.48
N ASP A 236 0.16 -0.19 -15.47
CA ASP A 236 0.76 1.13 -15.36
C ASP A 236 1.94 1.29 -16.35
N PRO A 237 2.59 2.44 -16.45
CA PRO A 237 3.70 2.64 -17.39
C PRO A 237 4.88 1.68 -17.20
N GLU A 238 5.03 1.06 -16.03
CA GLU A 238 6.08 0.07 -15.72
C GLU A 238 5.56 -1.37 -15.61
N ASP A 239 4.42 -1.64 -16.25
CA ASP A 239 3.83 -2.98 -16.34
C ASP A 239 3.29 -3.56 -15.03
N ASN A 240 3.10 -2.74 -13.98
CA ASN A 240 2.42 -3.21 -12.79
C ASN A 240 0.92 -3.26 -13.05
N GLU A 241 0.31 -4.42 -12.75
CA GLU A 241 -1.14 -4.59 -12.86
C GLU A 241 -1.86 -3.68 -11.88
N PHE A 242 -3.01 -3.15 -12.29
CA PHE A 242 -3.98 -2.53 -11.40
C PHE A 242 -5.41 -2.75 -11.88
N GLY A 243 -6.34 -2.76 -10.94
CA GLY A 243 -7.76 -2.98 -11.22
C GLY A 243 -8.53 -1.67 -11.35
N ILE A 244 -9.62 -1.70 -12.14
CA ILE A 244 -10.64 -0.64 -12.17
C ILE A 244 -12.03 -1.25 -12.05
N SER A 245 -12.84 -0.78 -11.09
CA SER A 245 -14.20 -1.31 -10.90
C SER A 245 -15.04 -0.41 -10.00
#